data_b99207cac3178b3b470f4c915a161f32
#
_entry.id   b99207cac3178b3b470f4c915a161f32
#
_cell.length_a   1.000
_cell.length_b   1.000
_cell.length_c   1.000
_cell.angle_alpha   90.00
_cell.angle_beta   90.00
_cell.angle_gamma   90.00
#
_symmetry.space_group_name_H-M   'P 1'
#
loop_
_entity.id
_entity.type
_entity.pdbx_description
1 polymer ?
#
loop_
_entity_poly.entity_id
_entity_poly.type
_entity_poly.pdbx_seq_one_letter_code
_entity_poly.pdbx_strand_id
1 'polypeptide(L)'
;MVNRQHYRLSAVQLALQFGSDAGFHPQPDAPLLLGQDRVVSSWQALCQRSDQHLYLATLPGLDPLALIDQLNHGDEWPTKLVDRILSRAALYGDQTKPGLLNFEGLLLLPVEFLLERPANWWPLRQALARGYYLDEQNQRHQVRCQLVLIGSNGDYDNLCGFDQDFGDLIGLYGECQPELDISVEGALPRWLSAVATLCSELCGRPLSLEAAQRLASHASRLVEHQGKLSLSWAEMTRLLKRLDNAGHAEVTAEEVEQALLAQTQMHNAIEESSHESILEEMVLVQTQGEMVGQVNGLTVVDYCGHSYGEPARITTTVHYGDGEVADVERKSDLGGNIHAKGMMILSACLYRLFGRDAPLHLNANIVFEQSYQTIDGDSASLAEYCALISAITDAPIAQNLALTGAVDQFGNVQAIGGINQKVEGFFRVCDSRGLTGDQGVILPTANARQLNLSKEVIQAVEEGRFHLYQVDKVEQALELVSDIPLAEADDQGRYPENSLYGKVQQRLEQLVGSEDDHPTLWDRLKNRLGIS
;
A
#
# COMPACT_ATOMS: atom_id res chain seq x y z
N MET A 1 -14.46 -30.13 14.01
CA MET A 1 -14.76 -28.78 13.42
C MET A 1 -13.91 -27.73 14.13
N VAL A 2 -13.14 -27.04 13.39
CA VAL A 2 -12.32 -25.93 13.88
C VAL A 2 -13.21 -24.79 14.35
N ASN A 3 -12.90 -24.17 15.49
CA ASN A 3 -13.69 -23.04 15.99
C ASN A 3 -13.32 -21.75 15.23
N ARG A 4 -13.90 -21.57 14.04
CA ARG A 4 -13.67 -20.41 13.17
C ARG A 4 -14.03 -19.07 13.82
N GLN A 5 -14.87 -19.04 14.85
CA GLN A 5 -15.29 -17.80 15.51
C GLN A 5 -14.14 -17.07 16.21
N HIS A 6 -13.09 -17.80 16.63
CA HIS A 6 -11.94 -17.19 17.30
C HIS A 6 -11.14 -16.27 16.36
N TYR A 7 -11.12 -16.57 15.08
CA TYR A 7 -10.37 -15.83 14.05
C TYR A 7 -11.18 -14.72 13.38
N ARG A 8 -12.50 -14.69 13.65
CA ARG A 8 -13.43 -13.84 12.91
C ARG A 8 -13.34 -12.38 13.34
N LEU A 9 -13.21 -11.47 12.38
CA LEU A 9 -13.36 -10.05 12.59
C LEU A 9 -14.85 -9.66 12.67
N SER A 10 -15.16 -8.71 13.55
CA SER A 10 -16.50 -8.11 13.67
C SER A 10 -16.63 -6.92 12.72
N ALA A 11 -17.85 -6.57 12.32
CA ALA A 11 -18.13 -5.43 11.44
C ALA A 11 -17.53 -4.10 11.92
N VAL A 12 -17.45 -3.88 13.24
CA VAL A 12 -16.86 -2.68 13.85
C VAL A 12 -15.35 -2.55 13.55
N GLN A 13 -14.66 -3.66 13.30
CA GLN A 13 -13.22 -3.67 13.00
C GLN A 13 -12.90 -3.40 11.52
N LEU A 14 -13.91 -3.25 10.65
CA LEU A 14 -13.74 -3.20 9.20
C LEU A 14 -13.65 -1.79 8.64
N ALA A 15 -13.85 -0.77 9.45
CA ALA A 15 -13.74 0.63 9.05
C ALA A 15 -13.40 1.53 10.25
N LEU A 16 -12.95 2.74 9.94
CA LEU A 16 -12.77 3.81 10.91
C LEU A 16 -14.09 4.04 11.71
N GLN A 17 -13.98 4.05 13.02
CA GLN A 17 -15.10 4.29 13.92
C GLN A 17 -15.11 5.75 14.43
N PHE A 18 -16.29 6.35 14.48
CA PHE A 18 -16.48 7.70 15.00
C PHE A 18 -17.17 7.64 16.36
N GLY A 19 -16.57 8.30 17.36
CA GLY A 19 -17.22 8.46 18.68
C GLY A 19 -18.45 9.39 18.60
N SER A 20 -19.34 9.26 19.58
CA SER A 20 -20.53 10.10 19.69
C SER A 20 -20.25 11.61 19.81
N ASP A 21 -19.01 11.97 20.20
CA ASP A 21 -18.57 13.35 20.44
C ASP A 21 -17.74 13.93 19.28
N ALA A 22 -17.75 13.29 18.12
CA ALA A 22 -17.06 13.76 16.91
C ALA A 22 -17.78 14.98 16.30
N GLY A 23 -18.11 15.98 17.12
CA GLY A 23 -18.59 17.27 16.67
C GLY A 23 -17.48 18.06 16.00
N PHE A 24 -17.80 18.77 14.94
CA PHE A 24 -16.88 19.73 14.34
C PHE A 24 -17.56 21.11 14.25
N HIS A 25 -16.75 22.13 14.38
CA HIS A 25 -17.19 23.50 14.11
C HIS A 25 -16.31 24.03 12.98
N PRO A 26 -16.88 24.39 11.83
CA PRO A 26 -16.13 25.05 10.77
C PRO A 26 -15.43 26.28 11.38
N GLN A 27 -14.11 26.26 11.40
CA GLN A 27 -13.31 27.39 11.86
C GLN A 27 -12.47 27.86 10.67
N PRO A 28 -12.27 29.17 10.51
CA PRO A 28 -11.50 29.72 9.41
C PRO A 28 -9.98 29.48 9.52
N ASP A 29 -9.57 28.50 10.33
CA ASP A 29 -8.16 28.19 10.53
C ASP A 29 -7.55 27.52 9.30
N ALA A 30 -6.31 27.90 9.02
CA ALA A 30 -5.49 27.48 7.91
C ALA A 30 -5.46 25.92 7.72
N PRO A 31 -6.30 25.33 6.87
CA PRO A 31 -6.44 23.86 6.80
C PRO A 31 -5.16 23.17 6.35
N LEU A 32 -4.33 23.86 5.52
CA LEU A 32 -3.08 23.30 5.01
C LEU A 32 -1.99 23.18 6.08
N LEU A 33 -2.10 23.91 7.20
CA LEU A 33 -1.13 23.82 8.30
C LEU A 33 -1.44 22.68 9.27
N LEU A 34 -2.59 22.02 9.13
CA LEU A 34 -2.96 20.92 10.00
C LEU A 34 -1.96 19.77 9.87
N GLY A 35 -1.34 19.38 11.00
CA GLY A 35 -0.34 18.32 11.05
C GLY A 35 1.04 18.71 10.48
N GLN A 36 1.26 19.98 10.08
CA GLN A 36 2.50 20.45 9.46
C GLN A 36 3.46 21.09 10.49
N ASP A 37 3.53 20.61 11.72
CA ASP A 37 4.31 21.21 12.81
C ASP A 37 5.79 21.35 12.48
N ARG A 38 6.39 20.44 11.70
CA ARG A 38 7.78 20.49 11.26
C ARG A 38 8.01 21.67 10.31
N VAL A 39 7.10 21.85 9.36
CA VAL A 39 7.15 22.95 8.40
C VAL A 39 6.96 24.30 9.12
N VAL A 40 5.96 24.37 10.02
CA VAL A 40 5.68 25.57 10.82
C VAL A 40 6.92 25.96 11.64
N SER A 41 7.54 25.01 12.33
CA SER A 41 8.76 25.27 13.13
C SER A 41 9.93 25.76 12.28
N SER A 42 10.15 25.14 11.10
CA SER A 42 11.22 25.57 10.19
C SER A 42 10.94 26.93 9.57
N TRP A 43 9.67 27.25 9.26
CA TRP A 43 9.25 28.55 8.78
C TRP A 43 9.47 29.64 9.85
N GLN A 44 9.10 29.37 11.09
CA GLN A 44 9.34 30.29 12.20
C GLN A 44 10.85 30.58 12.39
N ALA A 45 11.69 29.54 12.27
CA ALA A 45 13.14 29.71 12.35
C ALA A 45 13.69 30.54 11.18
N LEU A 46 13.14 30.36 9.96
CA LEU A 46 13.47 31.19 8.79
C LEU A 46 13.16 32.67 9.03
N CYS A 47 11.99 32.98 9.56
CA CYS A 47 11.55 34.35 9.83
C CYS A 47 12.35 35.03 10.94
N GLN A 48 12.96 34.28 11.86
CA GLN A 48 13.76 34.85 12.96
C GLN A 48 15.19 35.23 12.56
N ARG A 49 15.71 34.72 11.45
CA ARG A 49 17.12 34.85 11.05
C ARG A 49 17.26 35.14 9.56
N SER A 50 17.75 36.31 9.23
CA SER A 50 17.93 36.75 7.86
C SER A 50 19.07 36.05 7.08
N ASP A 51 19.91 35.26 7.77
CA ASP A 51 21.01 34.49 7.20
C ASP A 51 20.66 33.00 6.95
N GLN A 52 19.42 32.59 7.20
CA GLN A 52 18.96 31.25 6.97
C GLN A 52 18.19 31.11 5.66
N HIS A 53 18.26 29.90 5.08
CA HIS A 53 17.51 29.50 3.91
C HIS A 53 16.75 28.20 4.23
N LEU A 54 15.62 27.99 3.58
CA LEU A 54 14.74 26.85 3.84
C LEU A 54 14.62 25.94 2.62
N TYR A 55 14.71 24.64 2.82
CA TYR A 55 14.18 23.64 1.89
C TYR A 55 12.82 23.19 2.37
N LEU A 56 11.78 23.40 1.57
CA LEU A 56 10.42 22.92 1.82
C LEU A 56 10.22 21.61 1.04
N ALA A 57 10.27 20.49 1.75
CA ALA A 57 10.05 19.17 1.19
C ALA A 57 8.55 18.91 1.07
N THR A 58 8.04 18.98 -0.16
CA THR A 58 6.62 18.85 -0.48
C THR A 58 6.27 17.43 -0.91
N LEU A 59 4.99 17.13 -0.88
CA LEU A 59 4.42 15.84 -1.24
C LEU A 59 3.41 15.99 -2.38
N PRO A 60 3.21 14.96 -3.21
CA PRO A 60 2.13 14.95 -4.18
C PRO A 60 0.77 15.20 -3.50
N GLY A 61 -0.02 16.11 -4.09
CA GLY A 61 -1.33 16.44 -3.56
C GLY A 61 -1.36 17.56 -2.50
N LEU A 62 -0.22 18.15 -2.18
CA LEU A 62 -0.13 19.38 -1.38
C LEU A 62 0.31 20.53 -2.30
N ASP A 63 -0.44 21.65 -2.30
CA ASP A 63 -0.05 22.87 -3.01
C ASP A 63 0.96 23.64 -2.16
N PRO A 64 2.25 23.70 -2.54
CA PRO A 64 3.26 24.35 -1.73
C PRO A 64 3.10 25.87 -1.69
N LEU A 65 2.53 26.50 -2.72
CA LEU A 65 2.35 27.95 -2.74
C LEU A 65 1.20 28.35 -1.82
N ALA A 66 0.09 27.61 -1.86
CA ALA A 66 -1.01 27.82 -0.93
C ALA A 66 -0.60 27.55 0.52
N LEU A 67 0.28 26.57 0.77
CA LEU A 67 0.84 26.31 2.10
C LEU A 67 1.70 27.49 2.57
N ILE A 68 2.57 28.02 1.71
CA ILE A 68 3.42 29.18 2.03
C ILE A 68 2.57 30.43 2.29
N ASP A 69 1.50 30.63 1.55
CA ASP A 69 0.56 31.71 1.77
C ASP A 69 -0.06 31.67 3.17
N GLN A 70 -0.51 30.48 3.60
CA GLN A 70 -1.01 30.28 4.98
C GLN A 70 0.08 30.44 6.05
N LEU A 71 1.33 30.02 5.78
CA LEU A 71 2.47 30.24 6.69
C LEU A 71 2.84 31.70 6.83
N ASN A 72 2.66 32.48 5.77
CA ASN A 72 3.04 33.90 5.71
C ASN A 72 1.99 34.84 6.34
N HIS A 73 0.87 34.32 6.85
CA HIS A 73 -0.18 35.07 7.59
C HIS A 73 -0.54 36.46 7.02
N GLY A 74 -0.82 36.52 5.72
CA GLY A 74 -1.31 37.75 5.09
C GLY A 74 -0.21 38.79 4.76
N ASP A 75 0.85 38.34 4.07
CA ASP A 75 1.93 39.18 3.51
C ASP A 75 2.86 39.84 4.54
N GLU A 76 3.11 39.22 5.70
CA GLU A 76 4.13 39.68 6.65
C GLU A 76 5.52 39.79 6.01
N TRP A 77 5.84 38.90 5.07
CA TRP A 77 7.08 38.87 4.32
C TRP A 77 6.83 39.00 2.81
N PRO A 78 7.43 39.94 2.10
CA PRO A 78 7.36 39.97 0.64
C PRO A 78 7.86 38.67 0.03
N THR A 79 7.03 38.00 -0.80
CA THR A 79 7.39 36.76 -1.49
C THR A 79 7.55 37.00 -2.98
N LYS A 80 8.46 36.27 -3.62
CA LYS A 80 8.66 36.31 -5.07
C LYS A 80 8.91 34.92 -5.61
N LEU A 81 7.96 34.43 -6.40
CA LEU A 81 8.08 33.12 -7.08
C LEU A 81 9.01 33.24 -8.29
N VAL A 82 9.93 32.30 -8.41
CA VAL A 82 10.70 32.07 -9.62
C VAL A 82 9.91 31.15 -10.53
N ASP A 83 9.43 31.67 -11.65
CA ASP A 83 8.51 30.98 -12.59
C ASP A 83 9.23 30.54 -13.89
N ARG A 84 10.53 30.52 -13.88
CA ARG A 84 11.37 30.20 -15.06
C ARG A 84 12.74 29.66 -14.67
N ILE A 85 13.36 28.96 -15.62
CA ILE A 85 14.73 28.46 -15.47
C ILE A 85 15.68 29.62 -15.11
N LEU A 86 16.46 29.40 -14.06
CA LEU A 86 17.46 30.38 -13.61
C LEU A 86 18.52 30.62 -14.69
N SER A 87 18.88 31.88 -14.85
CA SER A 87 20.07 32.29 -15.58
C SER A 87 20.92 33.21 -14.71
N ARG A 88 22.21 33.38 -15.06
CA ARG A 88 23.08 34.28 -14.34
C ARG A 88 22.55 35.71 -14.36
N ALA A 89 22.03 36.18 -15.51
CA ALA A 89 21.40 37.48 -15.64
C ALA A 89 20.14 37.63 -14.78
N ALA A 90 19.33 36.55 -14.64
CA ALA A 90 18.19 36.60 -13.76
C ALA A 90 18.59 36.68 -12.29
N LEU A 91 19.65 35.98 -11.87
CA LEU A 91 20.16 36.03 -10.50
C LEU A 91 20.77 37.38 -10.13
N TYR A 92 21.67 37.91 -10.96
CA TYR A 92 22.47 39.09 -10.65
C TYR A 92 21.87 40.38 -11.20
N GLY A 93 20.99 40.29 -12.18
CA GLY A 93 20.49 41.43 -12.92
C GLY A 93 21.41 41.84 -14.07
N ASP A 94 20.99 42.87 -14.79
CA ASP A 94 21.71 43.51 -15.86
C ASP A 94 21.63 45.05 -15.69
N GLN A 95 22.18 45.80 -16.64
CA GLN A 95 22.18 47.27 -16.59
C GLN A 95 20.78 47.91 -16.54
N THR A 96 19.73 47.15 -16.83
CA THR A 96 18.35 47.65 -16.95
C THR A 96 17.44 47.17 -15.83
N LYS A 97 17.76 46.05 -15.20
CA LYS A 97 16.90 45.40 -14.17
C LYS A 97 17.72 44.81 -13.02
N PRO A 98 17.32 45.04 -11.77
CA PRO A 98 17.93 44.38 -10.62
C PRO A 98 17.68 42.87 -10.68
N GLY A 99 18.68 42.07 -10.23
CA GLY A 99 18.58 40.62 -10.15
C GLY A 99 17.71 40.11 -8.99
N LEU A 100 17.40 38.86 -9.04
CA LEU A 100 16.60 38.17 -8.01
C LEU A 100 17.24 38.26 -6.62
N LEU A 101 18.58 38.20 -6.53
CA LEU A 101 19.31 38.27 -5.27
C LEU A 101 19.23 39.62 -4.58
N ASN A 102 18.76 40.66 -5.28
CA ASN A 102 18.49 42.00 -4.73
C ASN A 102 17.09 42.17 -4.15
N PHE A 103 16.24 41.16 -4.29
CA PHE A 103 14.89 41.18 -3.74
C PHE A 103 14.93 41.15 -2.21
N GLU A 104 14.25 42.09 -1.55
CA GLU A 104 14.10 42.09 -0.09
C GLU A 104 12.90 41.27 0.31
N GLY A 105 13.11 40.01 0.74
CA GLY A 105 12.04 39.07 1.11
C GLY A 105 12.39 37.61 0.83
N LEU A 106 11.36 36.80 0.70
CA LEU A 106 11.48 35.37 0.46
C LEU A 106 11.43 35.06 -1.04
N LEU A 107 12.52 34.49 -1.56
CA LEU A 107 12.60 34.04 -2.94
C LEU A 107 12.18 32.57 -3.00
N LEU A 108 11.01 32.30 -3.56
CA LEU A 108 10.45 30.96 -3.71
C LEU A 108 10.99 30.35 -5.00
N LEU A 109 11.78 29.29 -4.88
CA LEU A 109 12.44 28.63 -6.02
C LEU A 109 12.05 27.16 -6.08
N PRO A 110 11.16 26.75 -7.02
CA PRO A 110 10.96 25.34 -7.32
C PRO A 110 12.26 24.70 -7.82
N VAL A 111 12.64 23.59 -7.21
CA VAL A 111 13.92 22.90 -7.47
C VAL A 111 14.04 22.44 -8.92
N GLU A 112 12.95 22.16 -9.60
CA GLU A 112 12.92 21.78 -11.02
C GLU A 112 13.65 22.81 -11.90
N PHE A 113 13.46 24.11 -11.65
CA PHE A 113 14.16 25.18 -12.41
C PHE A 113 15.65 25.25 -12.13
N LEU A 114 16.09 24.70 -11.00
CA LEU A 114 17.51 24.55 -10.68
C LEU A 114 18.09 23.29 -11.33
N LEU A 115 17.35 22.16 -11.25
CA LEU A 115 17.79 20.87 -11.79
C LEU A 115 17.85 20.85 -13.32
N GLU A 116 17.03 21.63 -14.02
CA GLU A 116 17.13 21.78 -15.49
C GLU A 116 18.46 22.38 -15.95
N ARG A 117 19.09 23.24 -15.12
CA ARG A 117 20.41 23.81 -15.36
C ARG A 117 21.28 23.82 -14.10
N PRO A 118 21.79 22.65 -13.68
CA PRO A 118 22.55 22.53 -12.42
C PRO A 118 23.76 23.44 -12.31
N ALA A 119 24.36 23.84 -13.45
CA ALA A 119 25.47 24.78 -13.46
C ALA A 119 25.15 26.17 -12.86
N ASN A 120 23.87 26.55 -12.83
CA ASN A 120 23.42 27.79 -12.21
C ASN A 120 23.39 27.72 -10.68
N TRP A 121 23.48 26.52 -10.11
CA TRP A 121 23.63 26.37 -8.66
C TRP A 121 24.93 27.04 -8.13
N TRP A 122 26.05 26.85 -8.80
CA TRP A 122 27.33 27.36 -8.31
C TRP A 122 27.38 28.87 -8.13
N PRO A 123 26.91 29.72 -9.08
CA PRO A 123 26.79 31.16 -8.85
C PRO A 123 25.84 31.50 -7.69
N LEU A 124 24.69 30.83 -7.59
CA LEU A 124 23.75 31.04 -6.50
C LEU A 124 24.37 30.64 -5.15
N ARG A 125 24.95 29.46 -5.05
CA ARG A 125 25.68 28.97 -3.88
C ARG A 125 26.73 29.93 -3.39
N GLN A 126 27.58 30.43 -4.31
CA GLN A 126 28.63 31.35 -3.96
C GLN A 126 28.09 32.69 -3.42
N ALA A 127 27.01 33.18 -4.01
CA ALA A 127 26.37 34.42 -3.56
C ALA A 127 25.76 34.26 -2.16
N LEU A 128 25.03 33.15 -1.93
CA LEU A 128 24.44 32.84 -0.62
C LEU A 128 25.52 32.67 0.46
N ALA A 129 26.53 31.85 0.20
CA ALA A 129 27.62 31.58 1.16
C ALA A 129 28.44 32.83 1.54
N ARG A 130 28.57 33.77 0.61
CA ARG A 130 29.32 35.00 0.86
C ARG A 130 28.47 36.16 1.36
N GLY A 131 27.14 36.06 1.20
CA GLY A 131 26.20 37.16 1.44
C GLY A 131 26.30 38.31 0.42
N TYR A 132 27.07 38.13 -0.65
CA TYR A 132 27.20 39.11 -1.72
C TYR A 132 27.56 38.44 -3.07
N TYR A 133 27.29 39.16 -4.16
CA TYR A 133 27.73 38.81 -5.51
C TYR A 133 28.39 39.98 -6.22
N LEU A 134 29.10 39.70 -7.31
CA LEU A 134 29.70 40.71 -8.18
C LEU A 134 28.92 40.76 -9.50
N ASP A 135 28.53 41.97 -9.92
CA ASP A 135 27.92 42.18 -11.22
C ASP A 135 28.95 42.10 -12.37
N GLU A 136 28.52 42.38 -13.61
CA GLU A 136 29.39 42.36 -14.80
C GLU A 136 30.50 43.42 -14.76
N GLN A 137 30.33 44.43 -13.93
CA GLN A 137 31.30 45.53 -13.75
C GLN A 137 32.19 45.33 -12.52
N ASN A 138 32.16 44.14 -11.89
CA ASN A 138 32.84 43.80 -10.65
C ASN A 138 32.41 44.68 -9.44
N GLN A 139 31.21 45.27 -9.48
CA GLN A 139 30.67 45.97 -8.32
C GLN A 139 30.04 44.97 -7.36
N ARG A 140 30.24 45.18 -6.06
CA ARG A 140 29.74 44.32 -5.01
C ARG A 140 28.30 44.70 -4.63
N HIS A 141 27.41 43.73 -4.72
CA HIS A 141 26.02 43.82 -4.29
C HIS A 141 25.75 42.81 -3.16
N GLN A 142 25.01 43.23 -2.14
CA GLN A 142 24.61 42.31 -1.07
C GLN A 142 23.44 41.43 -1.49
N VAL A 143 23.44 40.18 -1.06
CA VAL A 143 22.25 39.28 -1.14
C VAL A 143 21.25 39.76 -0.09
N ARG A 144 20.02 40.07 -0.51
CA ARG A 144 18.96 40.58 0.36
C ARG A 144 17.81 39.63 0.52
N CYS A 145 17.76 38.56 -0.29
CA CYS A 145 16.69 37.55 -0.22
C CYS A 145 17.07 36.39 0.68
N GLN A 146 16.06 35.83 1.34
CA GLN A 146 16.14 34.49 1.87
C GLN A 146 15.57 33.52 0.83
N LEU A 147 16.18 32.37 0.71
CA LEU A 147 15.78 31.36 -0.28
C LEU A 147 14.88 30.33 0.36
N VAL A 148 13.74 30.06 -0.28
CA VAL A 148 12.87 28.91 0.01
C VAL A 148 12.89 28.01 -1.21
N LEU A 149 13.65 26.92 -1.14
CA LEU A 149 13.66 25.87 -2.16
C LEU A 149 12.44 24.97 -1.96
N ILE A 150 11.73 24.66 -3.04
CA ILE A 150 10.51 23.86 -3.01
C ILE A 150 10.74 22.63 -3.89
N GLY A 151 10.69 21.43 -3.30
CA GLY A 151 10.91 20.18 -4.02
C GLY A 151 10.50 18.95 -3.20
N SER A 152 10.72 17.76 -3.73
CA SER A 152 10.50 16.49 -3.02
C SER A 152 11.67 16.13 -2.10
N ASN A 153 11.48 15.13 -1.23
CA ASN A 153 12.58 14.54 -0.45
C ASN A 153 13.67 13.95 -1.35
N GLY A 154 13.28 13.34 -2.48
CA GLY A 154 14.23 12.80 -3.45
C GLY A 154 15.06 13.89 -4.14
N ASP A 155 14.49 15.06 -4.41
CA ASP A 155 15.23 16.19 -4.95
C ASP A 155 16.24 16.74 -3.94
N TYR A 156 15.89 16.75 -2.65
CA TYR A 156 16.83 17.11 -1.58
C TYR A 156 18.04 16.17 -1.53
N ASP A 157 17.81 14.86 -1.56
CA ASP A 157 18.87 13.85 -1.59
C ASP A 157 19.76 14.01 -2.83
N ASN A 158 19.16 14.25 -3.99
CA ASN A 158 19.90 14.53 -5.24
C ASN A 158 20.79 15.75 -5.12
N LEU A 159 20.28 16.85 -4.51
CA LEU A 159 21.06 18.08 -4.30
C LEU A 159 22.19 17.89 -3.30
N CYS A 160 21.96 17.15 -2.20
CA CYS A 160 23.01 16.77 -1.25
C CYS A 160 24.09 15.87 -1.91
N GLY A 161 23.70 14.98 -2.81
CA GLY A 161 24.65 14.18 -3.60
C GLY A 161 25.45 15.00 -4.61
N PHE A 162 24.86 16.07 -5.15
CA PHE A 162 25.50 16.98 -6.10
C PHE A 162 26.43 18.00 -5.42
N ASP A 163 26.05 18.52 -4.26
CA ASP A 163 26.84 19.46 -3.45
C ASP A 163 26.83 19.02 -1.97
N GLN A 164 27.96 18.53 -1.48
CA GLN A 164 28.08 18.03 -0.09
C GLN A 164 27.83 19.09 0.98
N ASP A 165 28.05 20.37 0.66
CA ASP A 165 27.81 21.49 1.57
C ASP A 165 26.37 22.05 1.46
N PHE A 166 25.51 21.43 0.64
CA PHE A 166 24.14 21.90 0.39
C PHE A 166 23.32 22.03 1.68
N GLY A 167 23.33 21.01 2.53
CA GLY A 167 22.59 20.99 3.79
C GLY A 167 23.06 22.08 4.77
N ASP A 168 24.37 22.35 4.83
CA ASP A 168 24.92 23.41 5.68
C ASP A 168 24.53 24.80 5.18
N LEU A 169 24.49 25.00 3.87
CA LEU A 169 24.15 26.29 3.27
C LEU A 169 22.67 26.62 3.40
N ILE A 170 21.79 25.63 3.15
CA ILE A 170 20.34 25.83 3.23
C ILE A 170 19.90 25.84 4.71
N GLY A 171 20.49 25.02 5.55
CA GLY A 171 20.39 25.07 7.02
C GLY A 171 19.05 24.69 7.63
N LEU A 172 17.92 24.99 6.98
CA LEU A 172 16.58 24.66 7.45
C LEU A 172 15.91 23.68 6.49
N TYR A 173 15.24 22.68 7.08
CA TYR A 173 14.50 21.67 6.34
C TYR A 173 13.08 21.54 6.93
N GLY A 174 12.07 21.83 6.12
CA GLY A 174 10.66 21.71 6.47
C GLY A 174 10.02 20.55 5.72
N GLU A 175 9.79 19.44 6.40
CA GLU A 175 9.19 18.26 5.81
C GLU A 175 7.68 18.26 5.97
N CYS A 176 6.94 18.21 4.87
CA CYS A 176 5.50 18.09 4.87
C CYS A 176 5.09 16.68 5.30
N GLN A 177 4.07 16.58 6.16
CA GLN A 177 3.49 15.33 6.61
C GLN A 177 2.37 14.88 5.68
N PRO A 178 2.36 13.60 5.22
CA PRO A 178 1.31 13.10 4.34
C PRO A 178 0.02 12.73 5.08
N GLU A 179 0.11 12.50 6.39
CA GLU A 179 -0.95 11.91 7.19
C GLU A 179 -1.04 12.53 8.59
N LEU A 180 -2.24 12.54 9.14
CA LEU A 180 -2.56 13.00 10.49
C LEU A 180 -2.90 11.80 11.38
N ASP A 181 -2.21 11.64 12.51
CA ASP A 181 -2.55 10.65 13.53
C ASP A 181 -3.76 11.13 14.34
N ILE A 182 -4.88 10.42 14.24
CA ILE A 182 -6.12 10.75 14.95
C ILE A 182 -6.21 10.16 16.36
N SER A 183 -5.22 9.40 16.80
CA SER A 183 -5.09 9.02 18.22
C SER A 183 -4.71 10.20 19.11
N VAL A 184 -4.17 11.27 18.51
CA VAL A 184 -3.88 12.53 19.19
C VAL A 184 -5.18 13.26 19.50
N GLU A 185 -5.36 13.66 20.75
CA GLU A 185 -6.57 14.37 21.22
C GLU A 185 -6.88 15.61 20.37
N GLY A 186 -8.11 15.71 19.91
CA GLY A 186 -8.59 16.82 19.08
C GLY A 186 -8.14 16.79 17.61
N ALA A 187 -7.33 15.81 17.16
CA ALA A 187 -6.88 15.74 15.78
C ALA A 187 -8.03 15.48 14.80
N LEU A 188 -8.89 14.51 15.10
CA LEU A 188 -10.06 14.19 14.27
C LEU A 188 -11.03 15.38 14.14
N PRO A 189 -11.50 16.05 15.22
CA PRO A 189 -12.34 17.25 15.11
C PRO A 189 -11.70 18.37 14.30
N ARG A 190 -10.39 18.60 14.41
CA ARG A 190 -9.67 19.59 13.59
C ARG A 190 -9.67 19.23 12.11
N TRP A 191 -9.46 17.97 11.77
CA TRP A 191 -9.51 17.50 10.38
C TRP A 191 -10.92 17.66 9.79
N LEU A 192 -11.97 17.25 10.55
CA LEU A 192 -13.37 17.43 10.15
C LEU A 192 -13.72 18.92 9.94
N SER A 193 -13.22 19.80 10.82
CA SER A 193 -13.40 21.25 10.68
C SER A 193 -12.69 21.79 9.44
N ALA A 194 -11.47 21.34 9.16
CA ALA A 194 -10.70 21.77 7.99
C ALA A 194 -11.39 21.38 6.67
N VAL A 195 -11.88 20.13 6.56
CA VAL A 195 -12.60 19.71 5.34
C VAL A 195 -13.95 20.40 5.20
N ALA A 196 -14.64 20.72 6.31
CA ALA A 196 -15.87 21.49 6.28
C ALA A 196 -15.66 22.94 5.82
N THR A 197 -14.55 23.56 6.25
CA THR A 197 -14.13 24.90 5.76
C THR A 197 -13.86 24.84 4.26
N LEU A 198 -13.07 23.88 3.81
CA LEU A 198 -12.76 23.67 2.39
C LEU A 198 -14.04 23.45 1.55
N CYS A 199 -14.99 22.67 2.06
CA CYS A 199 -16.28 22.44 1.40
C CYS A 199 -17.07 23.76 1.26
N SER A 200 -17.15 24.55 2.33
CA SER A 200 -17.86 25.82 2.32
C SER A 200 -17.26 26.81 1.32
N GLU A 201 -15.94 26.86 1.21
CA GLU A 201 -15.23 27.71 0.25
C GLU A 201 -15.44 27.28 -1.20
N LEU A 202 -15.40 25.95 -1.47
CA LEU A 202 -15.47 25.41 -2.83
C LEU A 202 -16.92 25.27 -3.34
N CYS A 203 -17.84 24.83 -2.47
CA CYS A 203 -19.22 24.49 -2.85
C CYS A 203 -20.22 25.57 -2.48
N GLY A 204 -19.86 26.55 -1.62
CA GLY A 204 -20.76 27.56 -1.09
C GLY A 204 -21.86 26.98 -0.18
N ARG A 205 -21.71 25.74 0.28
CA ARG A 205 -22.64 25.01 1.15
C ARG A 205 -21.92 24.43 2.35
N PRO A 206 -22.53 24.38 3.54
CA PRO A 206 -21.96 23.69 4.69
C PRO A 206 -21.93 22.16 4.43
N LEU A 207 -21.04 21.48 5.13
CA LEU A 207 -20.89 20.03 5.11
C LEU A 207 -21.63 19.42 6.31
N SER A 208 -22.47 18.40 6.11
CA SER A 208 -23.07 17.66 7.23
C SER A 208 -22.02 16.85 7.99
N LEU A 209 -22.31 16.47 9.25
CA LEU A 209 -21.38 15.64 10.04
C LEU A 209 -21.15 14.28 9.37
N GLU A 210 -22.20 13.65 8.89
CA GLU A 210 -22.13 12.35 8.21
C GLU A 210 -21.31 12.43 6.92
N ALA A 211 -21.44 13.53 6.17
CA ALA A 211 -20.61 13.77 4.98
C ALA A 211 -19.14 13.97 5.35
N ALA A 212 -18.85 14.73 6.41
CA ALA A 212 -17.48 14.91 6.92
C ALA A 212 -16.87 13.58 7.39
N GLN A 213 -17.61 12.74 8.08
CA GLN A 213 -17.21 11.40 8.49
C GLN A 213 -16.98 10.49 7.29
N ARG A 214 -17.81 10.58 6.25
CA ARG A 214 -17.61 9.81 5.01
C ARG A 214 -16.32 10.21 4.28
N LEU A 215 -16.01 11.51 4.24
CA LEU A 215 -14.73 12.01 3.72
C LEU A 215 -13.55 11.56 4.58
N ALA A 216 -13.69 11.54 5.92
CA ALA A 216 -12.66 11.02 6.81
C ALA A 216 -12.40 9.52 6.62
N SER A 217 -13.46 8.71 6.41
CA SER A 217 -13.31 7.30 6.05
C SER A 217 -12.55 7.13 4.73
N HIS A 218 -12.82 7.97 3.73
CA HIS A 218 -12.06 7.97 2.48
C HIS A 218 -10.59 8.39 2.69
N ALA A 219 -10.35 9.45 3.49
CA ALA A 219 -8.99 9.88 3.83
C ALA A 219 -8.18 8.81 4.59
N SER A 220 -8.84 8.05 5.47
CA SER A 220 -8.24 6.92 6.18
C SER A 220 -7.92 5.75 5.23
N ARG A 221 -8.79 5.48 4.25
CA ARG A 221 -8.56 4.49 3.21
C ARG A 221 -7.36 4.84 2.33
N LEU A 222 -7.16 6.13 1.98
CA LEU A 222 -6.02 6.59 1.18
C LEU A 222 -4.65 6.32 1.83
N VAL A 223 -4.59 6.30 3.16
CA VAL A 223 -3.38 6.00 3.94
C VAL A 223 -3.35 4.57 4.48
N GLU A 224 -4.34 3.77 4.11
CA GLU A 224 -4.48 2.37 4.54
C GLU A 224 -4.31 2.17 6.07
N HIS A 225 -4.91 3.06 6.88
CA HIS A 225 -4.79 2.95 8.34
C HIS A 225 -5.93 3.64 9.08
N GLN A 226 -6.74 2.89 9.88
CA GLN A 226 -7.89 3.41 10.63
C GLN A 226 -7.55 4.50 11.66
N GLY A 227 -6.32 4.53 12.16
CA GLY A 227 -5.85 5.54 13.12
C GLY A 227 -5.27 6.80 12.47
N LYS A 228 -5.32 6.94 11.14
CA LYS A 228 -4.71 8.05 10.42
C LYS A 228 -5.61 8.57 9.30
N LEU A 229 -5.45 9.85 8.97
CA LEU A 229 -6.14 10.50 7.86
C LEU A 229 -5.15 11.13 6.90
N SER A 230 -5.42 11.03 5.61
CA SER A 230 -4.64 11.69 4.56
C SER A 230 -4.75 13.21 4.68
N LEU A 231 -3.63 13.89 4.49
CA LEU A 231 -3.52 15.35 4.35
C LEU A 231 -3.39 15.77 2.88
N SER A 232 -3.76 14.90 1.93
CA SER A 232 -3.85 15.23 0.51
C SER A 232 -5.08 16.11 0.22
N TRP A 233 -4.96 17.39 0.48
CA TRP A 233 -6.05 18.36 0.27
C TRP A 233 -6.44 18.49 -1.21
N ALA A 234 -5.54 18.22 -2.14
CA ALA A 234 -5.86 18.18 -3.56
C ALA A 234 -6.87 17.07 -3.89
N GLU A 235 -6.78 15.91 -3.24
CA GLU A 235 -7.75 14.82 -3.40
C GLU A 235 -9.12 15.25 -2.85
N MET A 236 -9.16 15.81 -1.65
CA MET A 236 -10.39 16.35 -1.07
C MET A 236 -10.99 17.45 -1.95
N THR A 237 -10.16 18.37 -2.45
CA THR A 237 -10.58 19.42 -3.38
C THR A 237 -11.18 18.88 -4.65
N ARG A 238 -10.55 17.86 -5.27
CA ARG A 238 -11.06 17.21 -6.48
C ARG A 238 -12.41 16.56 -6.25
N LEU A 239 -12.58 15.88 -5.14
CA LEU A 239 -13.83 15.23 -4.76
C LEU A 239 -14.94 16.25 -4.50
N LEU A 240 -14.66 17.28 -3.72
CA LEU A 240 -15.63 18.35 -3.41
C LEU A 240 -16.08 19.11 -4.67
N LYS A 241 -15.17 19.38 -5.63
CA LYS A 241 -15.50 20.00 -6.91
C LYS A 241 -16.40 19.15 -7.81
N ARG A 242 -16.55 17.87 -7.52
CA ARG A 242 -17.42 16.93 -8.28
C ARG A 242 -18.82 16.81 -7.68
N LEU A 243 -19.05 17.40 -6.51
CA LEU A 243 -20.37 17.35 -5.88
C LEU A 243 -21.38 18.07 -6.76
N ASP A 244 -22.44 17.37 -7.10
CA ASP A 244 -23.56 17.96 -7.82
C ASP A 244 -24.29 18.99 -6.95
N ASN A 245 -24.80 20.04 -7.58
CA ASN A 245 -25.61 21.03 -6.90
C ASN A 245 -27.07 20.53 -6.82
N ALA A 246 -27.30 19.51 -6.00
CA ALA A 246 -28.59 18.83 -5.85
C ALA A 246 -29.69 19.69 -5.21
N GLY A 247 -29.40 20.98 -4.94
CA GLY A 247 -30.36 21.90 -4.31
C GLY A 247 -30.57 21.69 -2.81
N HIS A 248 -29.79 20.84 -2.16
CA HIS A 248 -29.79 20.67 -0.71
C HIS A 248 -29.11 21.85 -0.03
N ALA A 249 -29.60 22.19 1.18
CA ALA A 249 -29.03 23.30 1.97
C ALA A 249 -27.61 23.01 2.48
N GLU A 250 -27.28 21.74 2.66
CA GLU A 250 -25.96 21.23 3.07
C GLU A 250 -25.52 20.06 2.19
N VAL A 251 -24.21 19.77 2.16
CA VAL A 251 -23.65 18.60 1.48
C VAL A 251 -23.88 17.37 2.33
N THR A 252 -24.48 16.34 1.75
CA THR A 252 -24.86 15.10 2.44
C THR A 252 -23.85 13.97 2.20
N ALA A 253 -23.88 12.94 3.05
CA ALA A 253 -23.04 11.75 2.88
C ALA A 253 -23.34 11.00 1.57
N GLU A 254 -24.60 11.06 1.10
CA GLU A 254 -24.99 10.46 -0.17
C GLU A 254 -24.35 11.18 -1.37
N GLU A 255 -24.31 12.51 -1.38
CA GLU A 255 -23.62 13.28 -2.41
C GLU A 255 -22.12 12.95 -2.47
N VAL A 256 -21.48 12.80 -1.29
CA VAL A 256 -20.07 12.37 -1.21
C VAL A 256 -19.90 10.96 -1.77
N GLU A 257 -20.79 10.02 -1.46
CA GLU A 257 -20.77 8.65 -1.99
C GLU A 257 -20.89 8.64 -3.51
N GLN A 258 -21.85 9.39 -4.06
CA GLN A 258 -22.03 9.51 -5.51
C GLN A 258 -20.80 10.12 -6.21
N ALA A 259 -20.13 11.09 -5.58
CA ALA A 259 -18.90 11.66 -6.12
C ALA A 259 -17.74 10.66 -6.12
N LEU A 260 -17.63 9.83 -5.07
CA LEU A 260 -16.65 8.73 -5.01
C LEU A 260 -16.92 7.66 -6.07
N LEU A 261 -18.17 7.24 -6.22
CA LEU A 261 -18.57 6.28 -7.25
C LEU A 261 -18.29 6.83 -8.66
N ALA A 262 -18.63 8.07 -8.92
CA ALA A 262 -18.34 8.72 -10.20
C ALA A 262 -16.83 8.79 -10.49
N GLN A 263 -16.02 8.99 -9.46
CA GLN A 263 -14.55 8.95 -9.59
C GLN A 263 -14.05 7.56 -9.99
N THR A 264 -14.54 6.51 -9.33
CA THR A 264 -14.20 5.12 -9.65
C THR A 264 -14.62 4.78 -11.08
N GLN A 265 -15.84 5.14 -11.51
CA GLN A 265 -16.37 4.86 -12.85
C GLN A 265 -15.57 5.49 -14.01
N MET A 266 -14.74 6.50 -13.73
CA MET A 266 -13.86 7.06 -14.76
C MET A 266 -12.70 6.14 -15.15
N HIS A 267 -12.34 5.18 -14.30
CA HIS A 267 -11.12 4.40 -14.44
C HIS A 267 -11.31 2.89 -14.33
N ASN A 268 -12.51 2.41 -13.98
CA ASN A 268 -12.76 1.00 -13.66
C ASN A 268 -13.14 0.09 -14.85
N ALA A 269 -13.03 0.55 -16.09
CA ALA A 269 -13.44 -0.24 -17.24
C ALA A 269 -12.72 -1.60 -17.37
N ILE A 270 -11.42 -1.65 -17.00
CA ILE A 270 -10.65 -2.90 -16.98
C ILE A 270 -11.09 -3.81 -15.83
N GLU A 271 -11.34 -3.25 -14.65
CA GLU A 271 -11.90 -3.98 -13.52
C GLU A 271 -13.24 -4.64 -13.86
N GLU A 272 -14.13 -3.89 -14.53
CA GLU A 272 -15.43 -4.43 -14.97
C GLU A 272 -15.27 -5.56 -15.97
N SER A 273 -14.41 -5.39 -16.98
CA SER A 273 -14.12 -6.42 -17.98
C SER A 273 -13.48 -7.68 -17.36
N SER A 274 -12.57 -7.52 -16.38
CA SER A 274 -11.98 -8.64 -15.64
C SER A 274 -13.05 -9.38 -14.84
N HIS A 275 -13.90 -8.63 -14.13
CA HIS A 275 -14.99 -9.19 -13.34
C HIS A 275 -15.99 -9.97 -14.23
N GLU A 276 -16.37 -9.41 -15.36
CA GLU A 276 -17.25 -10.08 -16.34
C GLU A 276 -16.63 -11.39 -16.85
N SER A 277 -15.32 -11.38 -17.16
CA SER A 277 -14.59 -12.59 -17.58
C SER A 277 -14.60 -13.71 -16.52
N ILE A 278 -14.59 -13.35 -15.23
CA ILE A 278 -14.72 -14.32 -14.14
C ILE A 278 -16.17 -14.85 -14.02
N LEU A 279 -17.17 -13.99 -14.21
CA LEU A 279 -18.58 -14.40 -14.15
C LEU A 279 -18.98 -15.27 -15.35
N GLU A 280 -18.42 -15.02 -16.53
CA GLU A 280 -18.62 -15.82 -17.74
C GLU A 280 -17.75 -17.09 -17.77
N GLU A 281 -16.99 -17.36 -16.71
CA GLU A 281 -16.09 -18.51 -16.59
C GLU A 281 -14.98 -18.57 -17.65
N MET A 282 -14.66 -17.43 -18.29
CA MET A 282 -13.48 -17.31 -19.14
C MET A 282 -12.19 -17.33 -18.29
N VAL A 283 -12.25 -16.74 -17.10
CA VAL A 283 -11.26 -16.91 -16.04
C VAL A 283 -11.88 -17.77 -14.94
N LEU A 284 -11.27 -18.92 -14.68
CA LEU A 284 -11.82 -19.90 -13.76
C LEU A 284 -11.45 -19.59 -12.31
N VAL A 285 -12.43 -19.19 -11.52
CA VAL A 285 -12.35 -19.00 -10.07
C VAL A 285 -13.51 -19.75 -9.42
N GLN A 286 -13.25 -20.55 -8.40
CA GLN A 286 -14.28 -21.25 -7.64
C GLN A 286 -14.58 -20.51 -6.33
N THR A 287 -15.86 -20.36 -6.01
CA THR A 287 -16.33 -19.68 -4.78
C THR A 287 -17.11 -20.62 -3.87
N GLN A 288 -17.11 -21.92 -4.17
CA GLN A 288 -17.80 -22.99 -3.42
C GLN A 288 -17.08 -24.33 -3.63
N GLY A 289 -17.33 -25.27 -2.72
CA GLY A 289 -16.79 -26.62 -2.79
C GLY A 289 -15.37 -26.72 -2.23
N GLU A 290 -14.73 -27.85 -2.52
CA GLU A 290 -13.39 -28.18 -2.03
C GLU A 290 -12.55 -28.77 -3.16
N MET A 291 -11.26 -28.46 -3.17
CA MET A 291 -10.29 -28.97 -4.16
C MET A 291 -8.95 -29.30 -3.50
N VAL A 292 -8.26 -30.28 -4.03
CA VAL A 292 -6.90 -30.63 -3.62
C VAL A 292 -5.89 -29.82 -4.42
N GLY A 293 -4.93 -29.21 -3.75
CA GLY A 293 -3.86 -28.43 -4.38
C GLY A 293 -4.31 -27.16 -5.10
N GLN A 294 -5.51 -26.65 -4.81
CA GLN A 294 -6.03 -25.42 -5.40
C GLN A 294 -6.52 -24.47 -4.33
N VAL A 295 -6.26 -23.17 -4.51
CA VAL A 295 -6.66 -22.10 -3.59
C VAL A 295 -6.98 -20.81 -4.36
N ASN A 296 -7.83 -19.95 -3.79
CA ASN A 296 -8.00 -18.59 -4.26
C ASN A 296 -6.99 -17.69 -3.56
N GLY A 297 -5.96 -17.24 -4.29
CA GLY A 297 -5.11 -16.11 -3.91
C GLY A 297 -5.78 -14.79 -4.25
N LEU A 298 -5.23 -13.68 -3.76
CA LEU A 298 -5.73 -12.33 -4.02
C LEU A 298 -4.60 -11.45 -4.55
N THR A 299 -4.85 -10.80 -5.68
CA THR A 299 -3.94 -9.85 -6.33
C THR A 299 -4.52 -8.45 -6.34
N VAL A 300 -3.68 -7.45 -6.55
CA VAL A 300 -4.07 -6.06 -6.83
C VAL A 300 -3.56 -5.70 -8.22
N VAL A 301 -4.43 -5.10 -9.00
CA VAL A 301 -4.11 -4.57 -10.32
C VAL A 301 -4.15 -3.05 -10.26
N ASP A 302 -3.04 -2.42 -10.63
CA ASP A 302 -2.91 -0.97 -10.73
C ASP A 302 -2.94 -0.56 -12.21
N TYR A 303 -3.95 0.22 -12.59
CA TYR A 303 -4.10 0.69 -13.95
C TYR A 303 -4.62 2.13 -14.00
N CYS A 304 -3.90 3.01 -14.69
CA CYS A 304 -4.30 4.41 -14.91
C CYS A 304 -4.74 5.17 -13.64
N GLY A 305 -4.08 4.90 -12.50
CA GLY A 305 -4.38 5.55 -11.23
C GLY A 305 -5.61 4.99 -10.50
N HIS A 306 -6.12 3.84 -10.95
CA HIS A 306 -7.14 3.05 -10.27
C HIS A 306 -6.55 1.71 -9.84
N SER A 307 -6.77 1.33 -8.57
CA SER A 307 -6.31 0.07 -7.99
C SER A 307 -7.52 -0.76 -7.56
N TYR A 308 -7.59 -1.99 -8.03
CA TYR A 308 -8.64 -2.93 -7.66
C TYR A 308 -8.07 -4.30 -7.34
N GLY A 309 -8.82 -5.09 -6.58
CA GLY A 309 -8.45 -6.46 -6.25
C GLY A 309 -9.18 -7.47 -7.09
N GLU A 310 -8.53 -8.61 -7.34
CA GLU A 310 -9.16 -9.75 -7.99
C GLU A 310 -8.67 -11.07 -7.42
N PRO A 311 -9.52 -12.13 -7.40
CA PRO A 311 -9.07 -13.46 -7.05
C PRO A 311 -8.26 -14.07 -8.19
N ALA A 312 -7.16 -14.73 -7.81
CA ALA A 312 -6.33 -15.51 -8.71
C ALA A 312 -6.35 -16.99 -8.27
N ARG A 313 -6.64 -17.90 -9.19
CA ARG A 313 -6.58 -19.33 -8.92
C ARG A 313 -5.14 -19.79 -8.91
N ILE A 314 -4.67 -20.26 -7.75
CA ILE A 314 -3.35 -20.83 -7.56
C ILE A 314 -3.49 -22.34 -7.47
N THR A 315 -2.72 -23.09 -8.27
CA THR A 315 -2.69 -24.55 -8.25
C THR A 315 -1.30 -25.06 -7.92
N THR A 316 -1.25 -26.19 -7.23
CA THR A 316 -0.02 -26.86 -6.86
C THR A 316 -0.11 -28.34 -7.20
N THR A 317 0.91 -28.87 -7.87
CA THR A 317 1.08 -30.30 -8.11
C THR A 317 2.38 -30.77 -7.47
N VAL A 318 2.37 -31.99 -6.91
CA VAL A 318 3.51 -32.58 -6.21
C VAL A 318 3.84 -33.92 -6.82
N HIS A 319 5.13 -34.17 -7.02
CA HIS A 319 5.65 -35.46 -7.50
C HIS A 319 6.98 -35.80 -6.82
N TYR A 320 7.41 -37.05 -6.92
CA TYR A 320 8.72 -37.48 -6.44
C TYR A 320 9.84 -36.67 -7.10
N GLY A 321 10.84 -36.23 -6.31
CA GLY A 321 11.95 -35.43 -6.83
C GLY A 321 13.01 -35.06 -5.79
N ASP A 322 13.88 -34.13 -6.12
CA ASP A 322 15.08 -33.77 -5.36
C ASP A 322 14.85 -32.65 -4.32
N GLY A 323 13.60 -32.27 -4.05
CA GLY A 323 13.25 -31.24 -3.07
C GLY A 323 13.06 -29.85 -3.68
N GLU A 324 12.85 -29.75 -5.01
CA GLU A 324 12.65 -28.45 -5.66
C GLU A 324 11.16 -28.04 -5.58
N VAL A 325 10.90 -26.89 -4.96
CA VAL A 325 9.62 -26.19 -5.13
C VAL A 325 9.79 -25.19 -6.29
N ALA A 326 9.26 -25.57 -7.44
CA ALA A 326 9.38 -24.80 -8.67
C ALA A 326 8.23 -23.80 -8.79
N ASP A 327 8.59 -22.57 -8.97
CA ASP A 327 7.69 -21.47 -9.33
C ASP A 327 7.67 -21.35 -10.86
N VAL A 328 6.50 -21.57 -11.45
CA VAL A 328 6.33 -21.52 -12.90
C VAL A 328 6.38 -20.09 -13.41
N GLU A 329 5.88 -19.13 -12.63
CA GLU A 329 5.88 -17.71 -12.99
C GLU A 329 7.33 -17.18 -13.13
N ARG A 330 8.22 -17.60 -12.24
CA ARG A 330 9.63 -17.28 -12.33
C ARG A 330 10.31 -17.93 -13.54
N LYS A 331 9.98 -19.19 -13.82
CA LYS A 331 10.56 -19.91 -14.96
C LYS A 331 10.10 -19.35 -16.32
N SER A 332 8.96 -18.67 -16.35
CA SER A 332 8.39 -18.02 -17.54
C SER A 332 8.65 -16.51 -17.63
N ASP A 333 9.50 -15.96 -16.75
CA ASP A 333 9.81 -14.51 -16.65
C ASP A 333 8.57 -13.63 -16.32
N LEU A 334 7.51 -14.22 -15.74
CA LEU A 334 6.32 -13.52 -15.25
C LEU A 334 6.39 -13.23 -13.74
N GLY A 335 7.30 -13.85 -13.00
CA GLY A 335 7.53 -13.60 -11.58
C GLY A 335 8.56 -12.50 -11.33
N GLY A 336 8.18 -11.44 -10.61
CA GLY A 336 9.08 -10.38 -10.18
C GLY A 336 10.07 -10.83 -9.09
N ASN A 337 11.03 -9.97 -8.76
CA ASN A 337 12.07 -10.30 -7.78
C ASN A 337 11.55 -10.50 -6.35
N ILE A 338 10.48 -9.78 -5.98
CA ILE A 338 9.87 -9.88 -4.64
C ILE A 338 9.11 -11.20 -4.54
N HIS A 339 8.37 -11.58 -5.59
CA HIS A 339 7.70 -12.88 -5.67
C HIS A 339 8.72 -14.04 -5.59
N ALA A 340 9.79 -13.99 -6.35
CA ALA A 340 10.86 -15.00 -6.29
C ALA A 340 11.47 -15.13 -4.89
N LYS A 341 11.67 -14.02 -4.17
CA LYS A 341 12.11 -14.03 -2.76
C LYS A 341 11.07 -14.69 -1.86
N GLY A 342 9.77 -14.41 -2.05
CA GLY A 342 8.67 -15.03 -1.32
C GLY A 342 8.69 -16.56 -1.44
N MET A 343 8.87 -17.07 -2.67
CA MET A 343 8.99 -18.50 -2.95
C MET A 343 10.18 -19.18 -2.26
N MET A 344 11.33 -18.49 -2.21
CA MET A 344 12.49 -19.00 -1.47
C MET A 344 12.23 -19.07 0.04
N ILE A 345 11.54 -18.07 0.59
CA ILE A 345 11.14 -18.03 2.01
C ILE A 345 10.14 -19.14 2.33
N LEU A 346 9.14 -19.34 1.46
CA LEU A 346 8.15 -20.41 1.59
C LEU A 346 8.84 -21.78 1.61
N SER A 347 9.77 -22.02 0.68
CA SER A 347 10.57 -23.25 0.64
C SER A 347 11.35 -23.43 1.94
N ALA A 348 12.00 -22.38 2.46
CA ALA A 348 12.72 -22.43 3.72
C ALA A 348 11.80 -22.75 4.91
N CYS A 349 10.57 -22.21 4.94
CA CYS A 349 9.56 -22.54 5.95
C CYS A 349 9.19 -24.04 5.91
N LEU A 350 8.95 -24.60 4.72
CA LEU A 350 8.66 -26.02 4.52
C LEU A 350 9.82 -26.91 5.01
N TYR A 351 11.05 -26.59 4.61
CA TYR A 351 12.25 -27.31 5.04
C TYR A 351 12.46 -27.25 6.54
N ARG A 352 12.19 -26.13 7.17
CA ARG A 352 12.30 -25.99 8.63
C ARG A 352 11.35 -26.93 9.38
N LEU A 353 10.14 -27.11 8.86
CA LEU A 353 9.11 -27.95 9.49
C LEU A 353 9.34 -29.44 9.23
N PHE A 354 9.72 -29.83 8.04
CA PHE A 354 9.70 -31.21 7.59
C PHE A 354 11.03 -31.75 7.04
N GLY A 355 12.00 -30.87 6.72
CA GLY A 355 13.28 -31.25 6.10
C GLY A 355 14.48 -31.12 7.04
N ARG A 356 14.28 -31.07 8.35
CA ARG A 356 15.33 -30.79 9.33
C ARG A 356 16.42 -31.86 9.37
N ASP A 357 16.02 -33.13 9.28
CA ASP A 357 16.89 -34.28 9.47
C ASP A 357 17.07 -35.11 8.21
N ALA A 358 16.33 -34.83 7.15
CA ALA A 358 16.42 -35.52 5.86
C ALA A 358 15.98 -34.60 4.71
N PRO A 359 16.50 -34.79 3.48
CA PRO A 359 16.01 -34.08 2.31
C PRO A 359 14.53 -34.38 2.06
N LEU A 360 13.80 -33.39 1.54
CA LEU A 360 12.43 -33.58 1.09
C LEU A 360 12.47 -34.21 -0.31
N HIS A 361 12.10 -35.50 -0.44
CA HIS A 361 12.09 -36.21 -1.72
C HIS A 361 10.83 -35.90 -2.54
N LEU A 362 10.49 -34.62 -2.68
CA LEU A 362 9.36 -34.15 -3.46
C LEU A 362 9.74 -32.93 -4.29
N ASN A 363 9.21 -32.86 -5.50
CA ASN A 363 9.17 -31.63 -6.27
C ASN A 363 7.73 -31.12 -6.35
N ALA A 364 7.56 -29.82 -6.26
CA ALA A 364 6.27 -29.15 -6.41
C ALA A 364 6.33 -28.10 -7.51
N ASN A 365 5.24 -27.95 -8.26
CA ASN A 365 5.05 -26.85 -9.19
C ASN A 365 3.87 -26.01 -8.71
N ILE A 366 4.09 -24.72 -8.52
CA ILE A 366 3.09 -23.74 -8.14
C ILE A 366 2.82 -22.83 -9.34
N VAL A 367 1.55 -22.58 -9.65
CA VAL A 367 1.11 -21.84 -10.83
C VAL A 367 -0.03 -20.91 -10.48
N PHE A 368 0.05 -19.65 -10.91
CA PHE A 368 -1.09 -18.75 -11.00
C PHE A 368 -1.81 -18.99 -12.32
N GLU A 369 -2.89 -19.72 -12.26
CA GLU A 369 -3.62 -20.13 -13.45
C GLU A 369 -4.23 -18.93 -14.18
N GLN A 370 -4.10 -18.93 -15.51
CA GLN A 370 -4.64 -17.89 -16.38
C GLN A 370 -4.14 -16.47 -16.05
N SER A 371 -2.96 -16.34 -15.41
CA SER A 371 -2.28 -15.07 -15.24
C SER A 371 -1.27 -14.87 -16.36
N TYR A 372 -1.38 -13.76 -17.08
CA TYR A 372 -0.53 -13.41 -18.22
C TYR A 372 0.21 -12.09 -18.00
N GLN A 373 0.04 -11.50 -16.84
CA GLN A 373 0.73 -10.27 -16.40
C GLN A 373 1.83 -10.61 -15.41
N THR A 374 2.80 -9.72 -15.26
CA THR A 374 3.85 -9.88 -14.26
C THR A 374 3.26 -9.84 -12.86
N ILE A 375 3.51 -10.90 -12.09
CA ILE A 375 3.17 -10.98 -10.68
C ILE A 375 4.40 -10.56 -9.89
N ASP A 376 4.28 -9.54 -9.05
CA ASP A 376 5.32 -9.16 -8.11
C ASP A 376 4.73 -8.93 -6.71
N GLY A 377 5.49 -9.35 -5.70
CA GLY A 377 5.07 -9.32 -4.30
C GLY A 377 5.08 -10.71 -3.67
N ASP A 378 5.20 -10.74 -2.36
CA ASP A 378 5.20 -11.96 -1.53
C ASP A 378 3.83 -12.23 -0.87
N SER A 379 2.83 -11.42 -1.17
CA SER A 379 1.51 -11.45 -0.52
C SER A 379 0.66 -12.68 -0.81
N ALA A 380 1.06 -13.53 -1.77
CA ALA A 380 0.39 -14.79 -2.08
C ALA A 380 1.01 -15.99 -1.33
N SER A 381 2.15 -15.82 -0.62
CA SER A 381 2.89 -16.92 0.00
C SER A 381 2.05 -17.76 0.96
N LEU A 382 1.09 -17.13 1.66
CA LEU A 382 0.15 -17.86 2.53
C LEU A 382 -0.76 -18.79 1.72
N ALA A 383 -1.28 -18.33 0.60
CA ALA A 383 -2.14 -19.10 -0.30
C ALA A 383 -1.34 -20.26 -0.94
N GLU A 384 -0.15 -19.96 -1.46
CA GLU A 384 0.77 -20.94 -2.05
C GLU A 384 1.15 -22.03 -1.05
N TYR A 385 1.44 -21.65 0.20
CA TYR A 385 1.74 -22.58 1.27
C TYR A 385 0.55 -23.53 1.54
N CYS A 386 -0.66 -22.99 1.65
CA CYS A 386 -1.87 -23.81 1.87
C CYS A 386 -2.14 -24.76 0.70
N ALA A 387 -1.99 -24.31 -0.54
CA ALA A 387 -2.12 -25.15 -1.72
C ALA A 387 -1.06 -26.27 -1.75
N LEU A 388 0.19 -25.95 -1.36
CA LEU A 388 1.29 -26.91 -1.30
C LEU A 388 1.03 -28.01 -0.26
N ILE A 389 0.63 -27.66 0.95
CA ILE A 389 0.30 -28.62 2.01
C ILE A 389 -0.90 -29.49 1.61
N SER A 390 -1.91 -28.89 0.98
CA SER A 390 -3.05 -29.63 0.41
C SER A 390 -2.60 -30.66 -0.63
N ALA A 391 -1.75 -30.25 -1.57
CA ALA A 391 -1.23 -31.15 -2.62
C ALA A 391 -0.33 -32.28 -2.06
N ILE A 392 0.47 -32.01 -1.03
CA ILE A 392 1.30 -33.03 -0.39
C ILE A 392 0.45 -34.08 0.31
N THR A 393 -0.63 -33.67 0.98
CA THR A 393 -1.46 -34.52 1.85
C THR A 393 -2.65 -35.13 1.16
N ASP A 394 -2.93 -34.77 -0.09
CA ASP A 394 -4.19 -35.05 -0.80
C ASP A 394 -5.44 -34.62 0.01
N ALA A 395 -5.28 -33.64 0.91
CA ALA A 395 -6.37 -33.11 1.71
C ALA A 395 -7.06 -31.96 0.96
N PRO A 396 -8.36 -32.04 0.68
CA PRO A 396 -9.07 -30.97 0.00
C PRO A 396 -9.15 -29.72 0.90
N ILE A 397 -9.12 -28.56 0.28
CA ILE A 397 -9.28 -27.26 0.94
C ILE A 397 -10.42 -26.45 0.32
N ALA A 398 -11.05 -25.65 1.18
CA ALA A 398 -12.26 -24.91 0.89
C ALA A 398 -12.03 -23.84 -0.18
N GLN A 399 -12.89 -23.82 -1.22
CA GLN A 399 -12.86 -22.85 -2.31
C GLN A 399 -13.75 -21.62 -2.08
N ASN A 400 -14.57 -21.64 -1.03
CA ASN A 400 -15.34 -20.49 -0.56
C ASN A 400 -14.51 -19.48 0.24
N LEU A 401 -13.22 -19.78 0.47
CA LEU A 401 -12.29 -18.89 1.13
C LEU A 401 -11.19 -18.44 0.15
N ALA A 402 -10.83 -17.16 0.22
CA ALA A 402 -9.64 -16.63 -0.41
C ALA A 402 -8.59 -16.25 0.64
N LEU A 403 -7.31 -16.33 0.28
CA LEU A 403 -6.21 -16.11 1.20
C LEU A 403 -5.26 -15.03 0.67
N THR A 404 -4.76 -14.21 1.58
CA THR A 404 -3.64 -13.31 1.31
C THR A 404 -2.79 -13.14 2.56
N GLY A 405 -1.48 -13.01 2.38
CA GLY A 405 -0.52 -12.84 3.46
C GLY A 405 0.89 -13.18 2.98
N ALA A 406 1.88 -12.45 3.44
CA ALA A 406 3.28 -12.83 3.29
C ALA A 406 3.68 -13.77 4.43
N VAL A 407 4.56 -14.71 4.15
CA VAL A 407 5.03 -15.72 5.13
C VAL A 407 6.51 -15.55 5.37
N ASP A 408 6.94 -15.59 6.63
CA ASP A 408 8.37 -15.64 6.95
C ASP A 408 8.89 -17.10 7.09
N GLN A 409 10.19 -17.26 7.26
CA GLN A 409 10.84 -18.58 7.41
C GLN A 409 10.35 -19.36 8.64
N PHE A 410 9.68 -18.70 9.58
CA PHE A 410 9.16 -19.29 10.81
C PHE A 410 7.68 -19.62 10.75
N GLY A 411 7.03 -19.35 9.61
CA GLY A 411 5.59 -19.55 9.42
C GLY A 411 4.73 -18.45 10.03
N ASN A 412 5.33 -17.28 10.37
CA ASN A 412 4.54 -16.13 10.76
C ASN A 412 3.92 -15.48 9.53
N VAL A 413 2.66 -15.05 9.66
CA VAL A 413 1.95 -14.34 8.61
C VAL A 413 2.15 -12.84 8.80
N GLN A 414 2.66 -12.18 7.76
CA GLN A 414 3.05 -10.77 7.76
C GLN A 414 2.07 -9.92 6.96
N ALA A 415 2.01 -8.62 7.29
CA ALA A 415 1.17 -7.65 6.62
C ALA A 415 1.51 -7.49 5.12
N ILE A 416 0.48 -7.17 4.33
CA ILE A 416 0.56 -6.97 2.88
C ILE A 416 -0.12 -5.65 2.50
N GLY A 417 0.15 -5.14 1.30
CA GLY A 417 -0.52 -3.97 0.75
C GLY A 417 -1.83 -4.30 0.03
N GLY A 418 -2.68 -3.27 -0.13
CA GLY A 418 -3.91 -3.36 -0.91
C GLY A 418 -4.97 -4.28 -0.30
N ILE A 419 -5.03 -4.40 1.03
CA ILE A 419 -5.93 -5.34 1.69
C ILE A 419 -7.41 -5.03 1.42
N ASN A 420 -7.77 -3.74 1.34
CA ASN A 420 -9.15 -3.34 1.06
C ASN A 420 -9.59 -3.78 -0.34
N GLN A 421 -8.77 -3.52 -1.34
CA GLN A 421 -9.01 -3.91 -2.73
C GLN A 421 -9.13 -5.43 -2.85
N LYS A 422 -8.24 -6.18 -2.23
CA LYS A 422 -8.22 -7.65 -2.24
C LYS A 422 -9.51 -8.24 -1.67
N VAL A 423 -9.95 -7.75 -0.50
CA VAL A 423 -11.18 -8.22 0.13
C VAL A 423 -12.41 -7.88 -0.73
N GLU A 424 -12.50 -6.64 -1.20
CA GLU A 424 -13.63 -6.17 -2.01
C GLU A 424 -13.71 -6.88 -3.37
N GLY A 425 -12.57 -7.17 -4.00
CA GLY A 425 -12.51 -7.91 -5.25
C GLY A 425 -13.08 -9.32 -5.13
N PHE A 426 -12.70 -10.08 -4.10
CA PHE A 426 -13.27 -11.42 -3.88
C PHE A 426 -14.74 -11.36 -3.46
N PHE A 427 -15.08 -10.42 -2.58
CA PHE A 427 -16.47 -10.18 -2.18
C PHE A 427 -17.37 -9.92 -3.40
N ARG A 428 -16.95 -9.04 -4.32
CA ARG A 428 -17.69 -8.70 -5.53
C ARG A 428 -18.01 -9.92 -6.40
N VAL A 429 -17.05 -10.84 -6.56
CA VAL A 429 -17.27 -12.09 -7.30
C VAL A 429 -18.27 -13.00 -6.56
N CYS A 430 -18.13 -13.15 -5.23
CA CYS A 430 -19.03 -13.95 -4.42
C CYS A 430 -20.46 -13.39 -4.41
N ASP A 431 -20.61 -12.07 -4.25
CA ASP A 431 -21.90 -11.40 -4.22
C ASP A 431 -22.64 -11.51 -5.56
N SER A 432 -21.95 -11.31 -6.69
CA SER A 432 -22.51 -11.45 -8.03
C SER A 432 -22.98 -12.88 -8.35
N ARG A 433 -22.34 -13.90 -7.74
CA ARG A 433 -22.75 -15.31 -7.85
C ARG A 433 -23.80 -15.73 -6.81
N GLY A 434 -24.10 -14.86 -5.86
CA GLY A 434 -24.97 -15.12 -4.71
C GLY A 434 -24.20 -15.67 -3.51
N LEU A 435 -24.18 -14.87 -2.44
CA LEU A 435 -23.54 -15.25 -1.18
C LEU A 435 -24.25 -16.44 -0.53
N THR A 436 -23.48 -17.46 -0.14
CA THR A 436 -23.96 -18.70 0.51
C THR A 436 -23.92 -18.63 2.04
N GLY A 437 -23.26 -17.61 2.60
CA GLY A 437 -23.10 -17.42 4.03
C GLY A 437 -21.87 -18.08 4.65
N ASP A 438 -20.99 -18.66 3.82
CA ASP A 438 -19.76 -19.32 4.24
C ASP A 438 -18.52 -18.81 3.50
N GLN A 439 -18.70 -17.89 2.53
CA GLN A 439 -17.59 -17.24 1.83
C GLN A 439 -16.87 -16.25 2.73
N GLY A 440 -15.56 -16.07 2.47
CA GLY A 440 -14.77 -15.11 3.21
C GLY A 440 -13.33 -15.00 2.77
N VAL A 441 -12.58 -14.13 3.47
CA VAL A 441 -11.16 -13.90 3.24
C VAL A 441 -10.38 -14.16 4.51
N ILE A 442 -9.27 -14.89 4.38
CA ILE A 442 -8.25 -15.06 5.42
C ILE A 442 -7.13 -14.06 5.15
N LEU A 443 -6.79 -13.26 6.16
CA LEU A 443 -5.85 -12.15 6.06
C LEU A 443 -4.94 -12.06 7.30
N PRO A 444 -3.79 -11.38 7.20
CA PRO A 444 -2.90 -11.19 8.35
C PRO A 444 -3.55 -10.34 9.45
N THR A 445 -3.40 -10.73 10.71
CA THR A 445 -3.88 -9.93 11.87
C THR A 445 -3.32 -8.50 11.83
N ALA A 446 -2.09 -8.33 11.39
CA ALA A 446 -1.46 -7.02 11.28
C ALA A 446 -2.20 -6.05 10.32
N ASN A 447 -2.93 -6.58 9.31
CA ASN A 447 -3.72 -5.79 8.39
C ASN A 447 -5.10 -5.37 8.95
N ALA A 448 -5.55 -5.89 10.09
CA ALA A 448 -6.87 -5.55 10.63
C ALA A 448 -7.04 -4.03 10.85
N ARG A 449 -5.96 -3.31 11.20
CA ARG A 449 -5.96 -1.85 11.37
C ARG A 449 -5.97 -1.06 10.06
N GLN A 450 -5.78 -1.73 8.93
CA GLN A 450 -5.76 -1.10 7.60
C GLN A 450 -7.11 -1.21 6.88
N LEU A 451 -8.05 -1.98 7.42
CA LEU A 451 -9.35 -2.20 6.82
C LEU A 451 -10.19 -0.92 6.86
N ASN A 452 -10.65 -0.49 5.68
CA ASN A 452 -11.65 0.55 5.48
C ASN A 452 -12.51 0.12 4.30
N LEU A 453 -13.34 -0.90 4.54
CA LEU A 453 -14.11 -1.59 3.51
C LEU A 453 -15.37 -0.83 3.11
N SER A 454 -15.91 -1.18 1.96
CA SER A 454 -17.17 -0.64 1.46
C SER A 454 -18.35 -1.01 2.37
N LYS A 455 -19.43 -0.22 2.29
CA LYS A 455 -20.63 -0.45 3.11
C LYS A 455 -21.25 -1.81 2.83
N GLU A 456 -21.21 -2.26 1.58
CA GLU A 456 -21.76 -3.54 1.13
C GLU A 456 -21.05 -4.71 1.80
N VAL A 457 -19.71 -4.67 1.88
CA VAL A 457 -18.92 -5.70 2.58
C VAL A 457 -19.22 -5.70 4.07
N ILE A 458 -19.22 -4.50 4.70
CA ILE A 458 -19.49 -4.36 6.14
C ILE A 458 -20.87 -4.92 6.47
N GLN A 459 -21.90 -4.56 5.70
CA GLN A 459 -23.25 -5.04 5.88
C GLN A 459 -23.34 -6.57 5.70
N ALA A 460 -22.69 -7.12 4.70
CA ALA A 460 -22.68 -8.57 4.48
C ALA A 460 -21.99 -9.34 5.64
N VAL A 461 -20.95 -8.76 6.24
CA VAL A 461 -20.29 -9.32 7.42
C VAL A 461 -21.18 -9.20 8.66
N GLU A 462 -21.86 -8.08 8.86
CA GLU A 462 -22.79 -7.88 9.98
C GLU A 462 -23.98 -8.85 9.91
N GLU A 463 -24.52 -9.08 8.73
CA GLU A 463 -25.58 -10.05 8.45
C GLU A 463 -25.10 -11.51 8.46
N GLY A 464 -23.81 -11.75 8.59
CA GLY A 464 -23.24 -13.10 8.61
C GLY A 464 -23.24 -13.80 7.25
N ARG A 465 -23.34 -13.06 6.15
CA ARG A 465 -23.31 -13.58 4.76
C ARG A 465 -21.92 -13.67 4.16
N PHE A 466 -20.96 -12.91 4.71
CA PHE A 466 -19.55 -12.93 4.34
C PHE A 466 -18.68 -12.86 5.59
N HIS A 467 -17.43 -13.35 5.53
CA HIS A 467 -16.59 -13.47 6.71
C HIS A 467 -15.17 -13.01 6.47
N LEU A 468 -14.56 -12.40 7.47
CA LEU A 468 -13.13 -12.07 7.48
C LEU A 468 -12.47 -12.76 8.67
N TYR A 469 -11.38 -13.46 8.40
CA TYR A 469 -10.62 -14.22 9.40
C TYR A 469 -9.19 -13.70 9.46
N GLN A 470 -8.73 -13.36 10.66
CA GLN A 470 -7.37 -12.90 10.89
C GLN A 470 -6.49 -14.04 11.40
N VAL A 471 -5.25 -14.09 10.89
CA VAL A 471 -4.28 -15.14 11.25
C VAL A 471 -2.89 -14.54 11.48
N ASP A 472 -2.14 -15.14 12.41
CA ASP A 472 -0.74 -14.79 12.72
C ASP A 472 0.24 -15.87 12.26
N LYS A 473 -0.25 -17.08 11.98
CA LYS A 473 0.54 -18.26 11.64
C LYS A 473 -0.08 -19.02 10.47
N VAL A 474 0.76 -19.67 9.66
CA VAL A 474 0.33 -20.51 8.54
C VAL A 474 -0.56 -21.67 9.00
N GLU A 475 -0.32 -22.20 10.21
CA GLU A 475 -1.10 -23.25 10.83
C GLU A 475 -2.58 -22.87 11.00
N GLN A 476 -2.84 -21.63 11.43
CA GLN A 476 -4.20 -21.12 11.62
C GLN A 476 -4.96 -21.02 10.29
N ALA A 477 -4.28 -20.60 9.23
CA ALA A 477 -4.87 -20.56 7.90
C ALA A 477 -5.19 -21.98 7.38
N LEU A 478 -4.28 -22.93 7.58
CA LEU A 478 -4.49 -24.33 7.20
C LEU A 478 -5.70 -24.95 7.92
N GLU A 479 -5.86 -24.68 9.23
CA GLU A 479 -7.05 -25.14 9.99
C GLU A 479 -8.35 -24.58 9.41
N LEU A 480 -8.34 -23.30 9.03
CA LEU A 480 -9.51 -22.62 8.47
C LEU A 480 -9.93 -23.20 7.11
N VAL A 481 -8.97 -23.55 6.25
CA VAL A 481 -9.26 -23.99 4.88
C VAL A 481 -9.47 -25.50 4.74
N SER A 482 -8.85 -26.33 5.62
CA SER A 482 -8.90 -27.78 5.50
C SER A 482 -9.93 -28.45 6.43
N ASP A 483 -10.40 -27.73 7.46
CA ASP A 483 -11.19 -28.26 8.58
C ASP A 483 -10.54 -29.48 9.28
N ILE A 484 -9.23 -29.70 9.07
CA ILE A 484 -8.43 -30.73 9.69
C ILE A 484 -7.61 -30.10 10.82
N PRO A 485 -7.67 -30.66 12.06
CA PRO A 485 -6.92 -30.05 13.16
C PRO A 485 -5.43 -30.17 12.94
N LEU A 486 -4.73 -29.11 13.32
CA LEU A 486 -3.29 -29.13 13.54
C LEU A 486 -3.03 -29.57 14.98
N ALA A 487 -2.02 -30.38 15.17
CA ALA A 487 -1.58 -30.82 16.47
C ALA A 487 -0.10 -30.43 16.65
N GLU A 488 0.31 -30.26 17.90
CA GLU A 488 1.72 -30.05 18.24
C GLU A 488 2.51 -31.35 18.04
N ALA A 489 3.77 -31.21 17.66
CA ALA A 489 4.70 -32.35 17.59
C ALA A 489 5.04 -32.85 19.00
N ASP A 490 5.31 -34.13 19.13
CA ASP A 490 5.87 -34.71 20.34
C ASP A 490 7.34 -34.31 20.57
N ASP A 491 7.93 -34.73 21.69
CA ASP A 491 9.34 -34.44 22.04
C ASP A 491 10.35 -34.99 21.00
N GLN A 492 9.92 -35.89 20.10
CA GLN A 492 10.71 -36.46 19.01
C GLN A 492 10.43 -35.76 17.67
N GLY A 493 9.63 -34.69 17.67
CA GLY A 493 9.26 -33.93 16.46
C GLY A 493 8.24 -34.64 15.56
N ARG A 494 7.49 -35.66 16.07
CA ARG A 494 6.47 -36.36 15.32
C ARG A 494 5.10 -35.79 15.61
N TYR A 495 4.35 -35.57 14.52
CA TYR A 495 2.97 -35.14 14.59
C TYR A 495 2.00 -36.35 14.66
N PRO A 496 0.84 -36.24 15.34
CA PRO A 496 -0.17 -37.27 15.33
C PRO A 496 -0.64 -37.61 13.90
N GLU A 497 -0.78 -38.86 13.56
CA GLU A 497 -1.11 -39.32 12.18
C GLU A 497 -2.43 -38.75 11.64
N ASN A 498 -3.39 -38.44 12.50
CA ASN A 498 -4.68 -37.86 12.15
C ASN A 498 -4.64 -36.32 12.01
N SER A 499 -3.52 -35.67 12.29
CA SER A 499 -3.31 -34.24 12.07
C SER A 499 -2.85 -33.97 10.63
N LEU A 500 -3.05 -32.73 10.16
CA LEU A 500 -2.61 -32.34 8.81
C LEU A 500 -1.09 -32.49 8.65
N TYR A 501 -0.30 -32.06 9.63
CA TYR A 501 1.16 -32.19 9.60
C TYR A 501 1.63 -33.65 9.75
N GLY A 502 0.87 -34.49 10.49
CA GLY A 502 1.12 -35.94 10.52
C GLY A 502 0.95 -36.58 9.16
N LYS A 503 -0.07 -36.19 8.40
CA LYS A 503 -0.23 -36.63 7.00
C LYS A 503 0.91 -36.17 6.10
N VAL A 504 1.45 -34.94 6.30
CA VAL A 504 2.64 -34.48 5.57
C VAL A 504 3.82 -35.39 5.88
N GLN A 505 4.13 -35.66 7.15
CA GLN A 505 5.23 -36.56 7.53
C GLN A 505 5.06 -37.96 6.93
N GLN A 506 3.88 -38.54 7.05
CA GLN A 506 3.59 -39.86 6.48
C GLN A 506 3.80 -39.88 4.95
N ARG A 507 3.37 -38.83 4.24
CA ARG A 507 3.55 -38.74 2.80
C ARG A 507 5.02 -38.63 2.39
N LEU A 508 5.80 -37.81 3.12
CA LEU A 508 7.23 -37.68 2.89
C LEU A 508 7.99 -38.98 3.15
N GLU A 509 7.63 -39.73 4.22
CA GLU A 509 8.19 -41.07 4.50
C GLU A 509 7.87 -42.07 3.39
N GLN A 510 6.66 -42.07 2.85
CA GLN A 510 6.27 -42.89 1.71
C GLN A 510 7.09 -42.58 0.44
N LEU A 511 7.39 -41.32 0.20
CA LEU A 511 8.22 -40.90 -0.95
C LEU A 511 9.66 -41.39 -0.81
N VAL A 512 10.22 -41.38 0.41
CA VAL A 512 11.56 -41.94 0.70
C VAL A 512 11.56 -43.49 0.53
N GLY A 513 10.55 -44.19 1.05
CA GLY A 513 10.44 -45.65 0.93
C GLY A 513 10.25 -46.17 -0.51
N SER A 514 9.80 -45.31 -1.42
CA SER A 514 9.68 -45.67 -2.83
C SER A 514 11.03 -45.71 -3.59
N GLU A 515 12.11 -45.18 -3.02
CA GLU A 515 13.48 -45.29 -3.59
C GLU A 515 14.00 -46.72 -3.59
N ASP A 516 13.69 -47.47 -2.55
CA ASP A 516 14.15 -48.89 -2.43
C ASP A 516 13.35 -49.87 -3.33
N ASP A 517 12.16 -49.48 -3.79
CA ASP A 517 11.26 -50.35 -4.57
C ASP A 517 11.20 -50.09 -6.08
N HIS A 518 11.87 -49.00 -6.57
CA HIS A 518 11.92 -48.77 -8.01
C HIS A 518 13.12 -49.47 -8.65
N PRO A 519 12.88 -50.60 -9.39
CA PRO A 519 13.96 -51.26 -10.15
C PRO A 519 14.54 -50.23 -11.13
N THR A 520 15.87 -50.04 -11.05
CA THR A 520 16.60 -49.14 -11.92
C THR A 520 16.33 -49.47 -13.39
N LEU A 521 16.53 -48.54 -14.33
CA LEU A 521 16.47 -48.86 -15.77
C LEU A 521 17.30 -50.08 -16.13
N TRP A 522 18.40 -50.31 -15.40
CA TRP A 522 19.26 -51.48 -15.52
C TRP A 522 18.56 -52.75 -15.01
N ASP A 523 17.83 -52.72 -13.93
CA ASP A 523 17.08 -53.85 -13.39
C ASP A 523 15.90 -54.22 -14.29
N ARG A 524 15.22 -53.22 -14.88
CA ARG A 524 14.19 -53.44 -15.91
C ARG A 524 14.75 -54.04 -17.19
N LEU A 525 15.96 -53.63 -17.60
CA LEU A 525 16.68 -54.17 -18.73
C LEU A 525 17.18 -55.62 -18.44
N LYS A 526 17.75 -55.88 -17.25
CA LYS A 526 18.17 -57.21 -16.82
C LYS A 526 16.97 -58.18 -16.78
N ASN A 527 15.84 -57.78 -16.16
CA ASN A 527 14.62 -58.59 -16.15
C ASN A 527 14.04 -58.82 -17.54
N ARG A 528 14.19 -57.88 -18.49
CA ARG A 528 13.72 -58.05 -19.87
C ARG A 528 14.64 -58.91 -20.72
N LEU A 529 15.93 -58.97 -20.35
CA LEU A 529 16.96 -59.74 -21.05
C LEU A 529 17.24 -61.13 -20.40
N GLY A 530 16.57 -61.45 -19.27
CA GLY A 530 16.74 -62.72 -18.58
C GLY A 530 18.14 -62.94 -18.03
N ILE A 531 18.89 -61.90 -17.71
CA ILE A 531 20.24 -61.96 -17.16
C ILE A 531 20.14 -61.77 -15.64
N SER A 532 20.40 -62.84 -14.91
CA SER A 532 20.47 -62.87 -13.43
C SER A 532 21.74 -62.19 -12.93
#